data_65c16fbd4bb34aade1144599afdfed63
#
_entry.id   65c16fbd4bb34aade1144599afdfed63
#
_cell.length_a   1.000
_cell.length_b   1.000
_cell.length_c   1.000
_cell.angle_alpha   90.00
_cell.angle_beta   90.00
_cell.angle_gamma   90.00
#
_symmetry.space_group_name_H-M   'P 1'
#
loop_
_entity.id
_entity.type
_entity.pdbx_description
1 polymer ?
#
loop_
_entity_poly.entity_id
_entity_poly.type
_entity_poly.pdbx_seq_one_letter_code
_entity_poly.pdbx_strand_id
1 'polypeptide(L)'
;MKSSAKLFVLGIGLTFGGLITSIPAEAKSIVTSNYELGSFAQNDSVNHPLLRSKRSLSETPPRVDFIDISSHNGEISVEQFQKMKNMGIKGVVVKLTEGTTYKNPLAPSQITNAKKAGLTVSTYHFSWFENQQEAIDQANYYADYAEELGLSKKCVMVNDAETTPMINADATKVSVYFRDQLAKRGFKNVVHYSSASWFNNNWMEYDVLGKKNSWVAEWPANPSANNLLHTDTAAWQWSSQGSFDFVPGINFDFNVDYLGRFTTK
;
A
#
# COMPACT_ATOMS: atom_id res chain seq x y z
N MET A 1 -34.46 -86.38 23.56
CA MET A 1 -35.01 -85.24 22.87
C MET A 1 -34.48 -83.96 23.55
N LYS A 2 -33.65 -83.21 22.88
CA LYS A 2 -32.82 -82.12 23.48
C LYS A 2 -33.59 -80.82 23.43
N SER A 3 -33.80 -80.19 24.62
CA SER A 3 -34.35 -78.85 24.75
C SER A 3 -33.19 -77.81 24.73
N SER A 4 -33.22 -76.91 23.80
CA SER A 4 -32.24 -75.83 23.71
C SER A 4 -32.81 -74.59 24.36
N ALA A 5 -32.17 -74.13 25.44
CA ALA A 5 -32.44 -72.88 26.10
C ALA A 5 -31.81 -71.72 25.28
N LYS A 6 -32.61 -70.75 24.91
CA LYS A 6 -32.11 -69.50 24.29
C LYS A 6 -31.79 -68.52 25.40
N LEU A 7 -30.52 -68.13 25.45
CA LEU A 7 -30.03 -67.08 26.31
C LEU A 7 -30.32 -65.73 25.65
N PHE A 8 -31.09 -64.83 26.29
CA PHE A 8 -31.28 -63.42 25.89
C PHE A 8 -30.19 -62.63 26.53
N VAL A 9 -29.32 -62.09 25.71
CA VAL A 9 -28.35 -61.04 26.14
C VAL A 9 -28.96 -59.66 25.88
N LEU A 10 -29.26 -58.95 26.96
CA LEU A 10 -29.68 -57.53 26.92
C LEU A 10 -28.42 -56.68 26.67
N GLY A 11 -28.25 -56.19 25.47
CA GLY A 11 -27.22 -55.20 25.16
C GLY A 11 -27.68 -53.80 25.57
N ILE A 12 -27.08 -53.25 26.61
CA ILE A 12 -27.22 -51.84 26.97
C ILE A 12 -26.33 -51.04 26.02
N GLY A 13 -26.96 -50.41 25.02
CA GLY A 13 -26.30 -49.45 24.15
C GLY A 13 -26.10 -48.13 24.86
N LEU A 14 -24.89 -47.87 25.32
CA LEU A 14 -24.47 -46.51 25.72
C LEU A 14 -24.24 -45.68 24.46
N THR A 15 -25.19 -44.86 24.10
CA THR A 15 -24.97 -43.75 23.13
C THR A 15 -24.17 -42.65 23.78
N PHE A 16 -22.88 -42.61 23.50
CA PHE A 16 -22.08 -41.41 23.71
C PHE A 16 -22.54 -40.34 22.74
N GLY A 17 -23.45 -39.48 23.20
CA GLY A 17 -23.74 -38.22 22.56
C GLY A 17 -22.51 -37.31 22.70
N GLY A 18 -21.63 -37.33 21.72
CA GLY A 18 -20.57 -36.33 21.60
C GLY A 18 -21.22 -34.97 21.38
N LEU A 19 -21.23 -34.10 22.42
CA LEU A 19 -21.41 -32.71 22.23
C LEU A 19 -20.25 -32.21 21.35
N ILE A 20 -20.51 -31.98 20.07
CA ILE A 20 -19.65 -31.16 19.24
C ILE A 20 -19.90 -29.73 19.70
N THR A 21 -19.13 -29.27 20.69
CA THR A 21 -19.01 -27.84 20.96
C THR A 21 -18.34 -27.25 19.73
N SER A 22 -19.13 -26.61 18.87
CA SER A 22 -18.62 -25.71 17.87
C SER A 22 -17.82 -24.63 18.61
N ILE A 23 -16.50 -24.70 18.53
CA ILE A 23 -15.61 -23.60 18.91
C ILE A 23 -16.08 -22.44 18.04
N PRO A 24 -16.54 -21.31 18.61
CA PRO A 24 -16.82 -20.15 17.81
C PRO A 24 -15.52 -19.80 17.08
N ALA A 25 -15.59 -19.69 15.76
CA ALA A 25 -14.49 -19.15 14.98
C ALA A 25 -14.15 -17.80 15.61
N GLU A 26 -13.03 -17.74 16.32
CA GLU A 26 -12.50 -16.47 16.79
C GLU A 26 -12.45 -15.58 15.55
N ALA A 27 -13.24 -14.49 15.58
CA ALA A 27 -13.12 -13.44 14.61
C ALA A 27 -11.64 -13.02 14.69
N LYS A 28 -10.85 -13.39 13.68
CA LYS A 28 -9.49 -12.88 13.54
C LYS A 28 -9.63 -11.38 13.63
N SER A 29 -9.15 -10.79 14.73
CA SER A 29 -9.05 -9.35 14.84
C SER A 29 -8.34 -8.89 13.57
N ILE A 30 -8.99 -8.03 12.82
CA ILE A 30 -8.36 -7.38 11.66
C ILE A 30 -7.24 -6.57 12.29
N VAL A 31 -6.02 -7.10 12.21
CA VAL A 31 -4.83 -6.35 12.59
C VAL A 31 -4.73 -5.25 11.53
N THR A 32 -5.19 -4.05 11.89
CA THR A 32 -4.92 -2.88 11.06
C THR A 32 -3.43 -2.70 11.05
N SER A 33 -2.83 -2.62 9.86
CA SER A 33 -1.42 -2.32 9.73
C SER A 33 -1.13 -0.99 10.42
N ASN A 34 -0.12 -0.97 11.28
CA ASN A 34 0.37 0.27 11.90
C ASN A 34 1.41 0.99 11.01
N TYR A 35 1.68 0.45 9.82
CA TYR A 35 2.68 1.01 8.91
C TYR A 35 2.01 1.85 7.84
N GLU A 36 2.42 3.11 7.79
CA GLU A 36 2.04 4.07 6.77
C GLU A 36 3.18 4.25 5.78
N LEU A 37 2.84 4.57 4.55
CA LEU A 37 3.78 4.95 3.51
C LEU A 37 4.53 6.22 3.95
N GLY A 38 5.86 6.23 3.83
CA GLY A 38 6.68 7.37 4.23
C GLY A 38 7.31 7.29 5.63
N SER A 39 7.27 6.14 6.28
CA SER A 39 7.84 5.98 7.63
C SER A 39 9.32 6.37 7.71
N PHE A 40 10.12 6.03 6.70
CA PHE A 40 11.53 6.43 6.63
C PHE A 40 11.71 7.90 6.25
N ALA A 41 10.87 8.46 5.39
CA ALA A 41 10.91 9.88 5.05
C ALA A 41 10.65 10.78 6.28
N GLN A 42 9.77 10.34 7.19
CA GLN A 42 9.55 11.01 8.46
C GLN A 42 10.81 10.99 9.33
N ASN A 43 11.51 9.84 9.42
CA ASN A 43 12.75 9.71 10.17
C ASN A 43 13.87 10.58 9.59
N ASP A 44 14.00 10.65 8.27
CA ASP A 44 14.97 11.50 7.57
C ASP A 44 14.75 12.98 7.91
N SER A 45 13.50 13.43 7.94
CA SER A 45 13.13 14.81 8.29
C SER A 45 13.49 15.19 9.73
N VAL A 46 13.43 14.25 10.67
CA VAL A 46 13.81 14.46 12.08
C VAL A 46 15.33 14.58 12.23
N ASN A 47 16.11 13.86 11.42
CA ASN A 47 17.56 13.82 11.49
C ASN A 47 18.24 15.05 10.80
N HIS A 48 17.46 15.93 10.14
CA HIS A 48 17.95 17.18 9.54
C HIS A 48 17.36 18.43 10.23
N PRO A 49 17.70 18.68 11.51
CA PRO A 49 17.12 19.78 12.28
C PRO A 49 17.41 21.19 11.72
N LEU A 50 18.40 21.33 10.84
CA LEU A 50 18.77 22.61 10.23
C LEU A 50 17.76 23.13 9.18
N LEU A 51 16.79 22.30 8.74
CA LEU A 51 15.75 22.69 7.80
C LEU A 51 14.50 23.28 8.47
N ARG A 52 14.47 23.40 9.80
CA ARG A 52 13.43 24.12 10.56
C ARG A 52 13.66 25.63 10.55
N SER A 53 13.99 26.22 9.41
CA SER A 53 13.98 27.67 9.31
C SER A 53 12.54 28.18 9.25
N LYS A 54 12.29 29.33 9.90
CA LYS A 54 10.99 29.99 9.98
C LYS A 54 10.31 29.99 8.61
N ARG A 55 9.10 29.42 8.52
CA ARG A 55 8.24 29.40 7.33
C ARG A 55 8.23 30.79 6.71
N SER A 56 8.90 30.96 5.59
CA SER A 56 8.76 32.18 4.79
C SER A 56 7.34 32.17 4.22
N LEU A 57 6.53 33.12 4.59
CA LEU A 57 5.11 33.24 4.20
C LEU A 57 4.91 33.57 2.71
N SER A 58 5.93 33.43 1.87
CA SER A 58 5.90 33.91 0.48
C SER A 58 6.06 32.82 -0.59
N GLU A 59 6.32 31.55 -0.23
CA GLU A 59 6.53 30.52 -1.24
C GLU A 59 5.27 29.70 -1.49
N THR A 60 4.89 29.59 -2.77
CA THR A 60 3.82 28.72 -3.20
C THR A 60 4.26 27.25 -3.02
N PRO A 61 3.47 26.40 -2.36
CA PRO A 61 3.80 24.99 -2.22
C PRO A 61 3.83 24.28 -3.59
N PRO A 62 4.49 23.12 -3.71
CA PRO A 62 4.39 22.29 -4.90
C PRO A 62 2.93 21.96 -5.23
N ARG A 63 2.66 21.68 -6.51
CA ARG A 63 1.35 21.19 -6.92
C ARG A 63 1.07 19.82 -6.31
N VAL A 64 -0.21 19.47 -6.18
CA VAL A 64 -0.66 18.14 -5.77
C VAL A 64 -1.32 17.49 -6.98
N ASP A 65 -0.58 16.62 -7.67
CA ASP A 65 -1.10 15.90 -8.84
C ASP A 65 -1.89 14.65 -8.44
N PHE A 66 -1.46 13.98 -7.38
CA PHE A 66 -2.16 12.83 -6.80
C PHE A 66 -1.93 12.74 -5.29
N ILE A 67 -2.77 11.96 -4.64
CA ILE A 67 -2.64 11.59 -3.23
C ILE A 67 -2.44 10.09 -3.11
N ASP A 68 -1.87 9.65 -2.01
CA ASP A 68 -1.90 8.23 -1.64
C ASP A 68 -2.61 8.04 -0.30
N ILE A 69 -3.28 6.89 -0.17
CA ILE A 69 -4.19 6.62 0.92
C ILE A 69 -4.18 5.14 1.34
N SER A 70 -4.55 4.91 2.58
CA SER A 70 -4.73 3.58 3.17
C SER A 70 -6.04 3.49 3.97
N SER A 71 -6.17 2.47 4.80
CA SER A 71 -7.25 2.37 5.78
C SER A 71 -7.21 3.48 6.84
N HIS A 72 -6.05 4.10 7.08
CA HIS A 72 -5.89 5.21 8.04
C HIS A 72 -6.66 6.47 7.61
N ASN A 73 -6.84 6.66 6.31
CA ASN A 73 -7.61 7.79 5.78
C ASN A 73 -9.14 7.59 5.87
N GLY A 74 -9.58 6.40 6.32
CA GLY A 74 -11.00 6.10 6.47
C GLY A 74 -11.75 6.02 5.13
N GLU A 75 -13.07 6.08 5.24
CA GLU A 75 -13.96 6.15 4.08
C GLU A 75 -13.91 7.53 3.44
N ILE A 76 -13.68 7.59 2.14
CA ILE A 76 -13.72 8.84 1.36
C ILE A 76 -14.86 8.74 0.36
N SER A 77 -15.81 9.67 0.44
CA SER A 77 -16.99 9.67 -0.42
C SER A 77 -16.64 10.10 -1.86
N VAL A 78 -17.53 9.78 -2.79
CA VAL A 78 -17.43 10.26 -4.19
C VAL A 78 -17.40 11.78 -4.25
N GLU A 79 -18.19 12.46 -3.41
CA GLU A 79 -18.24 13.92 -3.32
C GLU A 79 -16.89 14.51 -2.85
N GLN A 80 -16.28 13.89 -1.84
CA GLN A 80 -14.95 14.31 -1.35
C GLN A 80 -13.86 14.15 -2.42
N PHE A 81 -13.83 13.01 -3.11
CA PHE A 81 -12.93 12.83 -4.25
C PHE A 81 -13.21 13.82 -5.40
N GLN A 82 -14.48 14.16 -5.64
CA GLN A 82 -14.84 15.16 -6.64
C GLN A 82 -14.33 16.56 -6.25
N LYS A 83 -14.40 16.93 -4.96
CA LYS A 83 -13.82 18.18 -4.45
C LYS A 83 -12.30 18.19 -4.62
N MET A 84 -11.61 17.08 -4.31
CA MET A 84 -10.17 16.95 -4.53
C MET A 84 -9.82 17.12 -6.02
N LYS A 85 -10.58 16.48 -6.92
CA LYS A 85 -10.41 16.64 -8.36
C LYS A 85 -10.60 18.08 -8.83
N ASN A 86 -11.58 18.79 -8.30
CA ASN A 86 -11.83 20.19 -8.63
C ASN A 86 -10.68 21.12 -8.16
N MET A 87 -9.89 20.69 -7.16
CA MET A 87 -8.66 21.36 -6.72
C MET A 87 -7.43 21.00 -7.57
N GLY A 88 -7.58 20.16 -8.60
CA GLY A 88 -6.51 19.80 -9.53
C GLY A 88 -5.89 18.41 -9.31
N ILE A 89 -6.32 17.66 -8.32
CA ILE A 89 -5.87 16.28 -8.11
C ILE A 89 -6.43 15.38 -9.21
N LYS A 90 -5.56 14.59 -9.84
CA LYS A 90 -5.90 13.76 -11.00
C LYS A 90 -5.85 12.28 -10.70
N GLY A 91 -5.12 11.87 -9.66
CA GLY A 91 -4.91 10.47 -9.31
C GLY A 91 -4.98 10.18 -7.82
N VAL A 92 -5.16 8.91 -7.51
CA VAL A 92 -5.05 8.36 -6.16
C VAL A 92 -4.33 7.01 -6.21
N VAL A 93 -3.43 6.78 -5.27
CA VAL A 93 -2.75 5.51 -5.05
C VAL A 93 -3.29 4.89 -3.77
N VAL A 94 -3.93 3.72 -3.86
CA VAL A 94 -4.63 3.08 -2.73
C VAL A 94 -3.83 1.90 -2.22
N LYS A 95 -3.55 1.82 -0.91
CA LYS A 95 -3.00 0.61 -0.30
C LYS A 95 -3.93 -0.56 -0.57
N LEU A 96 -3.43 -1.65 -1.16
CA LEU A 96 -4.19 -2.88 -1.29
C LEU A 96 -3.81 -3.89 -0.21
N THR A 97 -2.52 -4.15 -0.09
CA THR A 97 -2.01 -5.28 0.71
C THR A 97 -0.75 -4.92 1.46
N GLU A 98 -0.42 -5.74 2.46
CA GLU A 98 0.83 -5.71 3.18
C GLU A 98 1.25 -7.14 3.52
N GLY A 99 2.51 -7.49 3.27
CA GLY A 99 2.97 -8.86 3.41
C GLY A 99 2.07 -9.84 2.65
N THR A 100 1.78 -11.00 3.24
CA THR A 100 0.87 -12.01 2.67
C THR A 100 -0.42 -12.19 3.48
N THR A 101 -0.69 -11.30 4.44
CA THR A 101 -1.78 -11.52 5.41
C THR A 101 -2.75 -10.35 5.53
N TYR A 102 -2.36 -9.14 5.14
CA TYR A 102 -3.21 -7.96 5.24
C TYR A 102 -3.78 -7.55 3.88
N LYS A 103 -5.09 -7.35 3.82
CA LYS A 103 -5.81 -6.64 2.75
C LYS A 103 -6.45 -5.39 3.35
N ASN A 104 -6.29 -4.24 2.70
CA ASN A 104 -6.97 -3.02 3.13
C ASN A 104 -8.49 -3.20 2.98
N PRO A 105 -9.24 -3.19 4.09
CA PRO A 105 -10.69 -3.44 4.05
C PRO A 105 -11.47 -2.31 3.36
N LEU A 106 -10.88 -1.12 3.27
CA LEU A 106 -11.50 0.04 2.62
C LEU A 106 -11.12 0.19 1.14
N ALA A 107 -10.16 -0.61 0.63
CA ALA A 107 -9.74 -0.51 -0.76
C ALA A 107 -10.91 -0.64 -1.76
N PRO A 108 -11.91 -1.54 -1.58
CA PRO A 108 -13.04 -1.65 -2.50
C PRO A 108 -13.84 -0.35 -2.64
N SER A 109 -14.16 0.30 -1.50
CA SER A 109 -14.92 1.56 -1.49
C SER A 109 -14.07 2.73 -1.98
N GLN A 110 -12.82 2.86 -1.49
CA GLN A 110 -11.89 3.91 -1.90
C GLN A 110 -11.67 3.90 -3.42
N ILE A 111 -11.39 2.73 -4.02
CA ILE A 111 -11.20 2.56 -5.45
C ILE A 111 -12.48 2.90 -6.23
N THR A 112 -13.62 2.38 -5.78
CA THR A 112 -14.90 2.60 -6.45
C THR A 112 -15.28 4.06 -6.44
N ASN A 113 -15.14 4.74 -5.31
CA ASN A 113 -15.50 6.14 -5.15
C ASN A 113 -14.57 7.06 -5.94
N ALA A 114 -13.25 6.79 -5.94
CA ALA A 114 -12.28 7.52 -6.72
C ALA A 114 -12.54 7.39 -8.24
N LYS A 115 -12.82 6.17 -8.74
CA LYS A 115 -13.19 5.93 -10.14
C LYS A 115 -14.48 6.67 -10.52
N LYS A 116 -15.51 6.67 -9.66
CA LYS A 116 -16.76 7.41 -9.89
C LYS A 116 -16.54 8.92 -9.93
N ALA A 117 -15.63 9.45 -9.14
CA ALA A 117 -15.21 10.86 -9.19
C ALA A 117 -14.38 11.18 -10.44
N GLY A 118 -13.92 10.17 -11.17
CA GLY A 118 -13.15 10.32 -12.41
C GLY A 118 -11.66 10.52 -12.18
N LEU A 119 -11.12 10.10 -11.04
CA LEU A 119 -9.69 10.04 -10.78
C LEU A 119 -9.05 8.82 -11.46
N THR A 120 -7.76 8.92 -11.78
CA THR A 120 -6.93 7.75 -12.11
C THR A 120 -6.62 7.01 -10.83
N VAL A 121 -6.79 5.68 -10.84
CA VAL A 121 -6.54 4.84 -9.66
C VAL A 121 -5.33 3.96 -9.92
N SER A 122 -4.37 4.07 -9.03
CA SER A 122 -3.20 3.21 -8.86
C SER A 122 -3.21 2.59 -7.48
N THR A 123 -2.32 1.63 -7.22
CA THR A 123 -2.33 0.93 -5.95
C THR A 123 -0.93 0.68 -5.42
N TYR A 124 -0.81 0.37 -4.12
CA TYR A 124 0.46 -0.02 -3.53
C TYR A 124 0.35 -1.24 -2.63
N HIS A 125 1.49 -1.91 -2.47
CA HIS A 125 1.74 -3.01 -1.57
C HIS A 125 2.87 -2.62 -0.62
N PHE A 126 2.63 -2.69 0.69
CA PHE A 126 3.66 -2.48 1.71
C PHE A 126 4.49 -3.75 1.87
N SER A 127 5.77 -3.67 1.57
CA SER A 127 6.65 -4.81 1.32
C SER A 127 7.46 -5.24 2.53
N TRP A 128 7.49 -6.56 2.80
CA TRP A 128 8.20 -7.18 3.93
C TRP A 128 9.15 -8.28 3.52
N PHE A 129 9.40 -8.49 2.23
CA PHE A 129 10.16 -9.63 1.75
C PHE A 129 11.68 -9.50 1.98
N GLU A 130 12.29 -10.59 2.44
CA GLU A 130 13.73 -10.70 2.72
C GLU A 130 14.45 -11.61 1.71
N ASN A 131 13.72 -12.31 0.84
CA ASN A 131 14.28 -13.22 -0.14
C ASN A 131 13.38 -13.33 -1.38
N GLN A 132 13.89 -14.06 -2.39
CA GLN A 132 13.19 -14.22 -3.67
C GLN A 132 11.79 -14.85 -3.50
N GLN A 133 11.65 -15.89 -2.67
CA GLN A 133 10.39 -16.59 -2.53
C GLN A 133 9.33 -15.70 -1.89
N GLU A 134 9.69 -14.98 -0.84
CA GLU A 134 8.77 -14.04 -0.18
C GLU A 134 8.36 -12.90 -1.12
N ALA A 135 9.29 -12.38 -1.93
CA ALA A 135 8.98 -11.36 -2.94
C ALA A 135 7.97 -11.89 -3.97
N ILE A 136 8.12 -13.15 -4.41
CA ILE A 136 7.18 -13.81 -5.31
C ILE A 136 5.82 -14.00 -4.65
N ASP A 137 5.79 -14.48 -3.40
CA ASP A 137 4.56 -14.77 -2.66
C ASP A 137 3.77 -13.47 -2.40
N GLN A 138 4.45 -12.40 -1.98
CA GLN A 138 3.82 -11.10 -1.77
C GLN A 138 3.33 -10.46 -3.08
N ALA A 139 4.09 -10.59 -4.17
CA ALA A 139 3.65 -10.14 -5.48
C ALA A 139 2.39 -10.89 -5.96
N ASN A 140 2.30 -12.20 -5.73
CA ASN A 140 1.11 -12.98 -6.04
C ASN A 140 -0.08 -12.55 -5.18
N TYR A 141 0.11 -12.40 -3.87
CA TYR A 141 -0.94 -11.95 -2.96
C TYR A 141 -1.51 -10.58 -3.34
N TYR A 142 -0.63 -9.66 -3.72
CA TYR A 142 -1.01 -8.34 -4.22
C TYR A 142 -1.77 -8.42 -5.55
N ALA A 143 -1.27 -9.21 -6.51
CA ALA A 143 -1.90 -9.40 -7.81
C ALA A 143 -3.27 -10.08 -7.68
N ASP A 144 -3.42 -11.08 -6.80
CA ASP A 144 -4.69 -11.77 -6.55
C ASP A 144 -5.76 -10.78 -6.07
N TYR A 145 -5.41 -9.90 -5.11
CA TYR A 145 -6.37 -8.92 -4.63
C TYR A 145 -6.67 -7.83 -5.67
N ALA A 146 -5.68 -7.42 -6.46
CA ALA A 146 -5.91 -6.49 -7.57
C ALA A 146 -6.87 -7.08 -8.61
N GLU A 147 -6.75 -8.37 -8.94
CA GLU A 147 -7.64 -9.09 -9.83
C GLU A 147 -9.05 -9.26 -9.24
N GLU A 148 -9.15 -9.62 -7.94
CA GLU A 148 -10.41 -9.70 -7.19
C GLU A 148 -11.20 -8.38 -7.26
N LEU A 149 -10.50 -7.24 -7.18
CA LEU A 149 -11.08 -5.90 -7.29
C LEU A 149 -11.31 -5.43 -8.74
N GLY A 150 -11.05 -6.26 -9.74
CA GLY A 150 -11.25 -5.93 -11.15
C GLY A 150 -10.34 -4.79 -11.64
N LEU A 151 -9.12 -4.68 -11.11
CA LEU A 151 -8.18 -3.67 -11.56
C LEU A 151 -7.61 -4.02 -12.94
N SER A 152 -7.47 -3.00 -13.77
CA SER A 152 -6.86 -3.15 -15.10
C SER A 152 -5.40 -3.58 -14.99
N LYS A 153 -4.94 -4.44 -15.90
CA LYS A 153 -3.51 -4.77 -16.03
C LYS A 153 -2.62 -3.58 -16.41
N LYS A 154 -3.22 -2.45 -16.78
CA LYS A 154 -2.54 -1.17 -17.00
C LYS A 154 -2.38 -0.33 -15.72
N CYS A 155 -3.03 -0.73 -14.62
CA CYS A 155 -2.90 -0.06 -13.33
C CYS A 155 -1.42 0.00 -12.91
N VAL A 156 -0.99 1.12 -12.36
CA VAL A 156 0.32 1.21 -11.72
C VAL A 156 0.26 0.41 -10.42
N MET A 157 1.20 -0.51 -10.29
CA MET A 157 1.39 -1.33 -9.10
C MET A 157 2.65 -0.84 -8.39
N VAL A 158 2.50 -0.36 -7.16
CA VAL A 158 3.64 0.20 -6.42
C VAL A 158 4.18 -0.82 -5.42
N ASN A 159 5.49 -1.04 -5.49
CA ASN A 159 6.28 -1.68 -4.46
C ASN A 159 6.71 -0.61 -3.45
N ASP A 160 6.09 -0.59 -2.30
CA ASP A 160 6.40 0.28 -1.18
C ASP A 160 7.46 -0.39 -0.31
N ALA A 161 8.72 0.01 -0.51
CA ALA A 161 9.90 -0.59 0.08
C ALA A 161 10.45 0.30 1.21
N GLU A 162 10.00 0.03 2.46
CA GLU A 162 10.35 0.87 3.62
C GLU A 162 10.75 0.06 4.85
N THR A 163 10.94 -1.25 4.73
CA THR A 163 11.18 -2.08 5.92
C THR A 163 12.66 -2.44 6.09
N THR A 164 13.16 -2.36 7.32
CA THR A 164 14.55 -2.73 7.64
C THR A 164 14.96 -4.14 7.14
N PRO A 165 14.11 -5.18 7.25
CA PRO A 165 14.42 -6.48 6.67
C PRO A 165 14.80 -6.44 5.20
N MET A 166 14.16 -5.61 4.38
CA MET A 166 14.50 -5.47 2.96
C MET A 166 15.91 -4.90 2.75
N ILE A 167 16.37 -3.97 3.60
CA ILE A 167 17.74 -3.43 3.52
C ILE A 167 18.75 -4.55 3.71
N ASN A 168 18.53 -5.39 4.72
CA ASN A 168 19.43 -6.51 5.04
C ASN A 168 19.44 -7.59 3.95
N ALA A 169 18.38 -7.67 3.16
CA ALA A 169 18.17 -8.67 2.11
C ALA A 169 18.56 -8.20 0.70
N ASP A 170 19.23 -7.07 0.54
CA ASP A 170 19.44 -6.39 -0.74
C ASP A 170 18.11 -5.93 -1.35
N ALA A 171 17.61 -4.79 -0.88
CA ALA A 171 16.28 -4.27 -1.26
C ALA A 171 16.12 -4.11 -2.78
N THR A 172 17.18 -3.77 -3.51
CA THR A 172 17.16 -3.69 -4.97
C THR A 172 16.83 -5.04 -5.59
N LYS A 173 17.56 -6.08 -5.19
CA LYS A 173 17.43 -7.43 -5.76
C LYS A 173 16.06 -8.03 -5.46
N VAL A 174 15.59 -7.94 -4.22
CA VAL A 174 14.28 -8.49 -3.86
C VAL A 174 13.14 -7.70 -4.52
N SER A 175 13.29 -6.39 -4.74
CA SER A 175 12.36 -5.58 -5.51
C SER A 175 12.29 -5.98 -6.99
N VAL A 176 13.40 -6.44 -7.58
CA VAL A 176 13.41 -6.99 -8.95
C VAL A 176 12.56 -8.26 -9.02
N TYR A 177 12.70 -9.18 -8.06
CA TYR A 177 11.88 -10.41 -8.04
C TYR A 177 10.39 -10.11 -7.92
N PHE A 178 10.02 -9.16 -7.06
CA PHE A 178 8.64 -8.70 -6.90
C PHE A 178 8.08 -8.13 -8.22
N ARG A 179 8.81 -7.19 -8.84
CA ARG A 179 8.45 -6.59 -10.13
C ARG A 179 8.27 -7.65 -11.21
N ASP A 180 9.24 -8.55 -11.34
CA ASP A 180 9.23 -9.56 -12.39
C ASP A 180 8.09 -10.57 -12.21
N GLN A 181 7.70 -10.88 -10.97
CA GLN A 181 6.54 -11.70 -10.69
C GLN A 181 5.23 -10.97 -11.02
N LEU A 182 5.08 -9.70 -10.69
CA LEU A 182 3.93 -8.90 -11.12
C LEU A 182 3.82 -8.85 -12.65
N ALA A 183 4.96 -8.72 -13.35
CA ALA A 183 5.00 -8.74 -14.81
C ALA A 183 4.53 -10.08 -15.39
N LYS A 184 4.88 -11.22 -14.78
CA LYS A 184 4.37 -12.56 -15.15
C LYS A 184 2.85 -12.67 -14.95
N ARG A 185 2.31 -11.99 -13.93
CA ARG A 185 0.86 -11.87 -13.66
C ARG A 185 0.18 -10.88 -14.63
N GLY A 186 0.93 -10.25 -15.53
CA GLY A 186 0.42 -9.29 -16.52
C GLY A 186 0.44 -7.82 -16.07
N PHE A 187 0.79 -7.52 -14.82
CA PHE A 187 0.96 -6.17 -14.31
C PHE A 187 2.38 -5.68 -14.59
N LYS A 188 2.57 -5.03 -15.74
CA LYS A 188 3.90 -4.60 -16.20
C LYS A 188 4.27 -3.19 -15.80
N ASN A 189 3.32 -2.42 -15.27
CA ASN A 189 3.51 -1.03 -14.90
C ASN A 189 3.84 -0.94 -13.41
N VAL A 190 5.08 -1.26 -13.05
CA VAL A 190 5.55 -1.28 -11.66
C VAL A 190 6.37 -0.03 -11.37
N VAL A 191 6.11 0.58 -10.21
CA VAL A 191 6.86 1.71 -9.65
C VAL A 191 7.39 1.28 -8.27
N HIS A 192 8.60 1.70 -7.93
CA HIS A 192 9.20 1.46 -6.64
C HIS A 192 9.17 2.75 -5.82
N TYR A 193 8.55 2.70 -4.65
CA TYR A 193 8.51 3.80 -3.71
C TYR A 193 9.46 3.51 -2.54
N SER A 194 10.18 4.54 -2.13
CA SER A 194 10.91 4.60 -0.87
C SER A 194 11.31 6.03 -0.54
N SER A 195 11.91 6.24 0.65
CA SER A 195 12.48 7.54 1.01
C SER A 195 13.75 7.87 0.22
N ALA A 196 14.08 9.15 0.14
CA ALA A 196 15.31 9.63 -0.51
C ALA A 196 16.57 8.99 0.06
N SER A 197 16.61 8.70 1.36
CA SER A 197 17.75 8.05 2.01
C SER A 197 18.03 6.66 1.46
N TRP A 198 16.99 5.90 1.09
CA TRP A 198 17.15 4.56 0.51
C TRP A 198 17.84 4.60 -0.84
N PHE A 199 17.50 5.56 -1.67
CA PHE A 199 18.13 5.76 -2.98
C PHE A 199 19.55 6.36 -2.82
N ASN A 200 19.72 7.33 -1.92
CA ASN A 200 21.02 7.97 -1.68
C ASN A 200 22.06 7.01 -1.07
N ASN A 201 21.62 6.06 -0.26
CA ASN A 201 22.46 5.01 0.33
C ASN A 201 22.63 3.79 -0.58
N ASN A 202 22.09 3.81 -1.79
CA ASN A 202 22.09 2.69 -2.74
C ASN A 202 21.47 1.39 -2.19
N TRP A 203 20.54 1.48 -1.25
CA TRP A 203 19.70 0.33 -0.87
C TRP A 203 18.69 0.03 -1.96
N MET A 204 18.22 1.08 -2.65
CA MET A 204 17.39 1.01 -3.85
C MET A 204 18.15 1.66 -5.00
N GLU A 205 18.72 0.85 -5.89
CA GLU A 205 19.62 1.32 -6.96
C GLU A 205 18.83 1.79 -8.18
N TYR A 206 18.99 3.06 -8.54
CA TYR A 206 18.34 3.66 -9.71
C TYR A 206 18.73 2.99 -11.03
N ASP A 207 19.97 2.52 -11.15
CA ASP A 207 20.46 1.92 -12.39
C ASP A 207 19.80 0.56 -12.66
N VAL A 208 19.35 -0.14 -11.62
CA VAL A 208 18.67 -1.44 -11.70
C VAL A 208 17.16 -1.30 -11.79
N LEU A 209 16.58 -0.45 -10.97
CA LEU A 209 15.12 -0.27 -10.87
C LEU A 209 14.60 0.74 -11.90
N GLY A 210 15.44 1.67 -12.30
CA GLY A 210 15.15 2.75 -13.24
C GLY A 210 14.58 3.99 -12.55
N LYS A 211 15.26 5.14 -12.69
CA LYS A 211 14.77 6.42 -12.12
C LYS A 211 13.33 6.74 -12.51
N LYS A 212 12.95 6.48 -13.77
CA LYS A 212 11.58 6.70 -14.27
C LYS A 212 10.54 5.73 -13.71
N ASN A 213 10.96 4.74 -12.93
CA ASN A 213 10.12 3.83 -12.18
C ASN A 213 10.25 4.04 -10.67
N SER A 214 10.86 5.14 -10.23
CA SER A 214 11.06 5.45 -8.82
C SER A 214 10.15 6.60 -8.40
N TRP A 215 9.46 6.42 -7.30
CA TRP A 215 8.68 7.44 -6.60
C TRP A 215 9.36 7.68 -5.26
N VAL A 216 9.85 8.90 -5.06
CA VAL A 216 10.74 9.24 -3.95
C VAL A 216 10.00 10.07 -2.92
N ALA A 217 10.08 9.68 -1.65
CA ALA A 217 9.61 10.49 -0.54
C ALA A 217 10.77 11.30 0.06
N GLU A 218 10.59 12.61 0.09
CA GLU A 218 11.43 13.55 0.81
C GLU A 218 10.59 14.74 1.23
N TRP A 219 10.52 15.01 2.52
CA TRP A 219 9.64 16.03 3.09
C TRP A 219 10.43 17.22 3.64
N PRO A 220 10.79 18.19 2.77
CA PRO A 220 11.49 19.38 3.21
C PRO A 220 10.61 20.22 4.13
N ALA A 221 11.23 20.93 5.07
CA ALA A 221 10.51 21.79 6.02
C ALA A 221 9.73 22.92 5.32
N ASN A 222 10.18 23.35 4.14
CA ASN A 222 9.56 24.40 3.33
C ASN A 222 9.50 23.92 1.87
N PRO A 223 8.55 23.03 1.52
CA PRO A 223 8.38 22.60 0.13
C PRO A 223 7.92 23.76 -0.74
N SER A 224 8.56 23.94 -1.92
CA SER A 224 8.32 25.07 -2.80
C SER A 224 8.12 24.66 -4.26
N ALA A 225 7.17 25.29 -4.93
CA ALA A 225 6.96 25.14 -6.36
C ALA A 225 8.17 25.59 -7.20
N ASN A 226 9.01 26.48 -6.64
CA ASN A 226 10.23 26.98 -7.29
C ASN A 226 11.44 26.07 -7.06
N ASN A 227 11.34 25.08 -6.18
CA ASN A 227 12.40 24.14 -5.84
C ASN A 227 11.83 22.69 -5.73
N LEU A 228 11.41 22.15 -6.87
CA LEU A 228 10.93 20.77 -6.93
C LEU A 228 12.11 19.80 -6.85
N LEU A 229 11.99 18.78 -6.00
CA LEU A 229 13.01 17.74 -5.82
C LEU A 229 12.72 16.53 -6.73
N HIS A 230 13.73 15.70 -6.97
CA HIS A 230 13.62 14.42 -7.70
C HIS A 230 12.95 14.51 -9.09
N THR A 231 13.14 15.62 -9.80
CA THR A 231 12.46 15.91 -11.08
C THR A 231 12.79 14.92 -12.22
N ASP A 232 13.83 14.11 -12.07
CA ASP A 232 14.26 13.08 -13.01
C ASP A 232 13.71 11.67 -12.70
N THR A 233 12.87 11.55 -11.65
CA THR A 233 12.15 10.33 -11.26
C THR A 233 10.70 10.32 -11.75
N ALA A 234 9.93 9.27 -11.42
CA ALA A 234 8.50 9.20 -11.76
C ALA A 234 7.68 10.22 -10.97
N ALA A 235 7.91 10.31 -9.66
CA ALA A 235 7.12 11.14 -8.76
C ALA A 235 7.91 11.50 -7.50
N TRP A 236 7.42 12.54 -6.83
CA TRP A 236 7.92 13.00 -5.53
C TRP A 236 6.76 13.13 -4.54
N GLN A 237 6.84 12.41 -3.41
CA GLN A 237 5.99 12.64 -2.24
C GLN A 237 6.67 13.73 -1.38
N TRP A 238 6.02 14.88 -1.28
CA TRP A 238 6.64 16.04 -0.67
C TRP A 238 6.08 16.40 0.71
N SER A 239 5.00 15.76 1.13
CA SER A 239 4.39 15.95 2.45
C SER A 239 3.50 14.78 2.82
N SER A 240 3.46 14.43 4.11
CA SER A 240 2.45 13.57 4.74
C SER A 240 1.48 14.34 5.64
N GLN A 241 1.50 15.67 5.56
CA GLN A 241 0.72 16.57 6.41
C GLN A 241 -0.32 17.37 5.60
N GLY A 242 -0.65 16.92 4.39
CA GLY A 242 -1.68 17.53 3.58
C GLY A 242 -3.05 17.41 4.23
N SER A 243 -3.90 18.42 4.09
CA SER A 243 -5.26 18.38 4.65
C SER A 243 -6.26 19.04 3.72
N PHE A 244 -7.52 18.62 3.86
CA PHE A 244 -8.65 19.19 3.15
C PHE A 244 -9.73 19.58 4.18
N ASP A 245 -10.22 20.80 4.14
CA ASP A 245 -11.23 21.29 5.09
C ASP A 245 -12.51 20.45 5.08
N PHE A 246 -12.83 19.81 3.96
CA PHE A 246 -14.00 18.94 3.81
C PHE A 246 -13.75 17.48 4.23
N VAL A 247 -12.52 17.16 4.72
CA VAL A 247 -12.16 15.88 5.36
C VAL A 247 -11.38 16.21 6.65
N PRO A 248 -12.05 16.74 7.66
CA PRO A 248 -11.37 17.26 8.84
C PRO A 248 -10.73 16.15 9.67
N GLY A 249 -9.54 16.44 10.20
CA GLY A 249 -8.82 15.54 11.11
C GLY A 249 -8.07 14.39 10.43
N ILE A 250 -8.02 14.36 9.10
CA ILE A 250 -7.29 13.36 8.31
C ILE A 250 -6.16 14.06 7.56
N ASN A 251 -4.96 13.52 7.69
CA ASN A 251 -3.82 13.91 6.88
C ASN A 251 -3.75 13.05 5.61
N PHE A 252 -3.20 13.65 4.56
CA PHE A 252 -3.00 13.02 3.26
C PHE A 252 -1.57 13.23 2.79
N ASP A 253 -1.04 12.25 2.09
CA ASP A 253 0.24 12.34 1.41
C ASP A 253 0.06 13.07 0.07
N PHE A 254 0.85 14.13 -0.12
CA PHE A 254 0.78 15.00 -1.29
C PHE A 254 1.94 14.75 -2.24
N ASN A 255 1.62 14.59 -3.53
CA ASN A 255 2.56 14.12 -4.53
C ASN A 255 2.55 14.95 -5.80
N VAL A 256 3.75 15.09 -6.39
CA VAL A 256 3.97 15.57 -7.76
C VAL A 256 4.23 14.38 -8.69
N ASP A 257 3.52 14.28 -9.78
CA ASP A 257 3.73 13.29 -10.85
C ASP A 257 4.49 13.96 -12.02
N TYR A 258 5.75 13.60 -12.20
CA TYR A 258 6.58 14.18 -13.25
C TYR A 258 6.35 13.59 -14.63
N LEU A 259 5.93 12.32 -14.69
CA LEU A 259 5.82 11.55 -15.91
C LEU A 259 4.38 11.20 -16.31
N GLY A 260 3.40 11.62 -15.52
CA GLY A 260 2.00 11.27 -15.77
C GLY A 260 1.66 9.80 -15.45
N ARG A 261 2.51 9.10 -14.69
CA ARG A 261 2.31 7.68 -14.38
C ARG A 261 1.04 7.43 -13.56
N PHE A 262 0.75 8.33 -12.63
CA PHE A 262 -0.36 8.20 -11.67
C PHE A 262 -1.58 9.03 -12.07
N THR A 263 -1.47 9.90 -13.07
CA THR A 263 -2.48 10.91 -13.42
C THR A 263 -3.07 10.75 -14.82
N THR A 264 -2.47 9.93 -15.69
CA THR A 264 -3.01 9.63 -17.03
C THR A 264 -3.72 8.29 -17.04
N LYS A 265 -4.84 8.22 -17.81
CA LYS A 265 -5.66 7.01 -17.98
C LYS A 265 -5.15 6.11 -19.11
#